data_c3e9ecca29f8735f52f59959202fcb17
#
_entry.id   c3e9ecca29f8735f52f59959202fcb17
#
_cell.length_a   1.000
_cell.length_b   1.000
_cell.length_c   1.000
_cell.angle_alpha   90.00
_cell.angle_beta   90.00
_cell.angle_gamma   90.00
#
_symmetry.space_group_name_H-M   'P 1'
#
loop_
_entity.id
_entity.type
_entity.pdbx_description
1 polymer ?
#
loop_
_entity_poly.entity_id
_entity_poly.type
_entity_poly.pdbx_seq_one_letter_code
_entity_poly.pdbx_strand_id
1 'polypeptide(L)'
;SDTTSGLGSNPTVGNLMDKLDPLGVHLCFGETSELTGAEQVCANRSSTPEAKEKFLNTWNAYNDFILENKTNDLSESQPTKGNIAGGLTTIEEKAFGNLQKIGKTTNFIDVLEPAEEPTRGPGLYFMDTSSAAAECVTLQAAAGFTVHLFPTGQGNVIGNPIEPVIKL
;
A
#
# COMPACT_ATOMS: atom_id res chain seq x y z
N SER A 1 -4.72 -3.40 -5.74
CA SER A 1 -6.07 -3.89 -5.33
C SER A 1 -6.95 -4.11 -6.55
N ASP A 2 -7.87 -5.07 -6.45
CA ASP A 2 -8.99 -5.24 -7.38
C ASP A 2 -10.30 -4.72 -6.75
N THR A 3 -11.42 -4.81 -7.49
CA THR A 3 -12.73 -4.36 -7.00
C THR A 3 -13.13 -5.07 -5.71
N THR A 4 -12.97 -6.39 -5.65
CA THR A 4 -13.41 -7.19 -4.50
C THR A 4 -12.53 -6.91 -3.27
N SER A 5 -11.22 -6.85 -3.42
CA SER A 5 -10.33 -6.51 -2.30
C SER A 5 -10.54 -5.08 -1.82
N GLY A 6 -10.72 -4.12 -2.74
CA GLY A 6 -10.96 -2.71 -2.41
C GLY A 6 -12.22 -2.49 -1.58
N LEU A 7 -13.31 -3.21 -1.88
CA LEU A 7 -14.60 -3.07 -1.20
C LEU A 7 -14.75 -3.98 0.03
N GLY A 8 -14.06 -5.11 0.07
CA GLY A 8 -14.26 -6.15 1.09
C GLY A 8 -13.07 -6.33 2.02
N SER A 9 -12.01 -6.99 1.56
CA SER A 9 -10.90 -7.36 2.43
C SER A 9 -10.00 -6.21 2.86
N ASN A 10 -9.80 -5.18 2.01
CA ASN A 10 -9.03 -3.99 2.41
C ASN A 10 -9.65 -3.26 3.61
N PRO A 11 -10.97 -2.96 3.65
CA PRO A 11 -11.61 -2.38 4.84
C PRO A 11 -11.48 -3.27 6.08
N THR A 12 -11.47 -4.59 5.92
CA THR A 12 -11.29 -5.54 7.03
C THR A 12 -9.88 -5.42 7.60
N VAL A 13 -8.85 -5.37 6.73
CA VAL A 13 -7.46 -5.12 7.14
C VAL A 13 -7.33 -3.75 7.81
N GLY A 14 -7.93 -2.71 7.23
CA GLY A 14 -7.91 -1.36 7.80
C GLY A 14 -8.51 -1.30 9.21
N ASN A 15 -9.63 -1.97 9.44
CA ASN A 15 -10.22 -2.08 10.79
C ASN A 15 -9.29 -2.82 11.77
N LEU A 16 -8.50 -3.77 11.28
CA LEU A 16 -7.49 -4.45 12.10
C LEU A 16 -6.32 -3.51 12.40
N MET A 17 -5.85 -2.71 11.43
CA MET A 17 -4.79 -1.70 11.65
C MET A 17 -5.19 -0.72 12.75
N ASP A 18 -6.43 -0.18 12.71
CA ASP A 18 -6.95 0.73 13.73
C ASP A 18 -6.99 0.10 15.15
N LYS A 19 -7.03 -1.23 15.25
CA LYS A 19 -6.97 -1.94 16.53
C LYS A 19 -5.55 -2.27 16.97
N LEU A 20 -4.64 -2.54 16.04
CA LEU A 20 -3.26 -2.93 16.34
C LEU A 20 -2.37 -1.73 16.66
N ASP A 21 -2.59 -0.59 16.00
CA ASP A 21 -1.80 0.62 16.21
C ASP A 21 -1.73 1.05 17.69
N PRO A 22 -2.83 1.18 18.43
CA PRO A 22 -2.77 1.54 19.86
C PRO A 22 -2.17 0.45 20.76
N LEU A 23 -1.96 -0.76 20.26
CA LEU A 23 -1.28 -1.83 20.99
C LEU A 23 0.25 -1.79 20.85
N GLY A 24 0.78 -0.81 20.12
CA GLY A 24 2.21 -0.64 19.94
C GLY A 24 2.86 -1.67 18.99
N VAL A 25 2.14 -2.06 17.95
CA VAL A 25 2.62 -2.96 16.88
C VAL A 25 3.30 -2.15 15.79
N HIS A 26 4.38 -2.66 15.21
CA HIS A 26 4.93 -2.11 13.97
C HIS A 26 4.08 -2.58 12.79
N LEU A 27 3.52 -1.65 12.07
CA LEU A 27 2.62 -1.87 10.93
C LEU A 27 3.26 -1.29 9.66
N CYS A 28 3.01 -1.90 8.52
CA CYS A 28 3.51 -1.42 7.25
C CYS A 28 2.47 -1.61 6.14
N PHE A 29 2.44 -0.67 5.21
CA PHE A 29 1.79 -0.81 3.93
C PHE A 29 2.73 -0.32 2.82
N GLY A 30 2.50 -0.73 1.60
CA GLY A 30 3.34 -0.38 0.45
C GLY A 30 2.53 -0.21 -0.82
N GLU A 31 3.14 -0.54 -1.96
CA GLU A 31 2.57 -0.45 -3.30
C GLU A 31 2.41 1.00 -3.77
N THR A 32 3.54 1.70 -3.98
CA THR A 32 3.60 3.12 -4.36
C THR A 32 2.73 3.44 -5.58
N SER A 33 2.75 2.59 -6.61
CA SER A 33 1.94 2.76 -7.82
C SER A 33 0.43 2.72 -7.56
N GLU A 34 -0.01 1.92 -6.60
CA GLU A 34 -1.44 1.73 -6.27
C GLU A 34 -2.07 2.93 -5.55
N LEU A 35 -1.27 3.95 -5.23
CA LEU A 35 -1.72 5.20 -4.62
C LEU A 35 -1.87 6.34 -5.63
N THR A 36 -1.54 6.10 -6.90
CA THR A 36 -1.71 7.08 -7.98
C THR A 36 -3.19 7.45 -8.16
N GLY A 37 -3.48 8.75 -8.05
CA GLY A 37 -4.84 9.29 -8.05
C GLY A 37 -5.42 9.54 -6.64
N ALA A 38 -4.76 9.06 -5.58
CA ALA A 38 -5.11 9.35 -4.19
C ALA A 38 -3.87 9.70 -3.34
N GLU A 39 -2.75 10.01 -3.96
CA GLU A 39 -1.48 10.31 -3.30
C GLU A 39 -1.59 11.48 -2.31
N GLN A 40 -2.34 12.52 -2.64
CA GLN A 40 -2.56 13.66 -1.74
C GLN A 40 -3.39 13.27 -0.52
N VAL A 41 -4.38 12.40 -0.71
CA VAL A 41 -5.22 11.90 0.38
C VAL A 41 -4.39 10.98 1.29
N CYS A 42 -3.55 10.13 0.71
CA CYS A 42 -2.60 9.31 1.46
C CYS A 42 -1.62 10.18 2.25
N ALA A 43 -1.01 11.18 1.61
CA ALA A 43 -0.08 12.11 2.25
C ALA A 43 -0.70 12.82 3.47
N ASN A 44 -1.99 13.15 3.42
CA ASN A 44 -2.71 13.76 4.54
C ASN A 44 -2.97 12.78 5.71
N ARG A 45 -2.67 11.49 5.54
CA ARG A 45 -2.71 10.46 6.58
C ARG A 45 -1.35 10.29 7.28
N SER A 46 -0.40 11.18 7.06
CA SER A 46 0.87 11.25 7.80
C SER A 46 0.65 11.88 9.19
N SER A 47 1.45 11.43 10.16
CA SER A 47 1.44 11.97 11.52
C SER A 47 2.26 13.26 11.65
N THR A 48 3.19 13.51 10.72
CA THR A 48 4.09 14.68 10.75
C THR A 48 4.25 15.28 9.35
N PRO A 49 4.58 16.59 9.27
CA PRO A 49 4.89 17.24 8.00
C PRO A 49 6.06 16.57 7.26
N GLU A 50 7.07 16.10 8.00
CA GLU A 50 8.26 15.45 7.44
C GLU A 50 7.89 14.11 6.76
N ALA A 51 7.06 13.29 7.42
CA ALA A 51 6.56 12.03 6.84
C ALA A 51 5.69 12.30 5.59
N LYS A 52 4.91 13.38 5.60
CA LYS A 52 4.12 13.81 4.46
C LYS A 52 5.00 14.18 3.27
N GLU A 53 6.01 15.00 3.49
CA GLU A 53 6.96 15.44 2.47
C GLU A 53 7.74 14.25 1.91
N LYS A 54 8.25 13.36 2.76
CA LYS A 54 8.97 12.15 2.36
C LYS A 54 8.08 11.25 1.48
N PHE A 55 6.83 11.04 1.86
CA PHE A 55 5.87 10.27 1.07
C PHE A 55 5.64 10.88 -0.33
N LEU A 56 5.39 12.19 -0.39
CA LEU A 56 5.17 12.87 -1.67
C LEU A 56 6.40 12.83 -2.56
N ASN A 57 7.60 12.97 -1.99
CA ASN A 57 8.85 12.83 -2.74
C ASN A 57 9.03 11.42 -3.30
N THR A 58 8.73 10.39 -2.51
CA THR A 58 8.75 8.99 -2.95
C THR A 58 7.78 8.75 -4.09
N TRP A 59 6.53 9.19 -3.95
CA TRP A 59 5.53 9.04 -5.01
C TRP A 59 5.89 9.83 -6.26
N ASN A 60 6.39 11.06 -6.13
CA ASN A 60 6.84 11.88 -7.26
C ASN A 60 7.98 11.19 -8.01
N ALA A 61 8.98 10.65 -7.32
CA ALA A 61 10.08 9.93 -7.95
C ALA A 61 9.58 8.71 -8.75
N TYR A 62 8.61 7.97 -8.23
CA TYR A 62 7.95 6.90 -8.97
C TYR A 62 7.22 7.43 -10.22
N ASN A 63 6.44 8.48 -10.07
CA ASN A 63 5.69 9.07 -11.18
C ASN A 63 6.60 9.60 -12.28
N ASP A 64 7.69 10.29 -11.91
CA ASP A 64 8.70 10.80 -12.83
C ASP A 64 9.38 9.65 -13.59
N PHE A 65 9.73 8.57 -12.90
CA PHE A 65 10.29 7.37 -13.53
C PHE A 65 9.34 6.78 -14.59
N ILE A 66 8.04 6.70 -14.31
CA ILE A 66 7.03 6.24 -15.27
C ILE A 66 7.00 7.15 -16.51
N LEU A 67 6.96 8.47 -16.31
CA LEU A 67 6.86 9.46 -17.39
C LEU A 67 8.15 9.50 -18.25
N GLU A 68 9.32 9.45 -17.61
CA GLU A 68 10.61 9.48 -18.30
C GLU A 68 10.84 8.26 -19.20
N ASN A 69 10.31 7.12 -18.84
CA ASN A 69 10.41 5.89 -19.63
C ASN A 69 9.44 5.85 -20.82
N LYS A 70 8.78 6.97 -21.13
CA LYS A 70 7.81 7.11 -22.22
C LYS A 70 6.71 6.05 -22.19
N THR A 71 6.47 5.50 -21.05
CA THR A 71 5.27 4.75 -20.80
C THR A 71 4.13 5.73 -20.66
N ASN A 72 2.97 5.29 -21.02
CA ASN A 72 1.75 6.06 -20.83
C ASN A 72 1.54 6.31 -19.33
N ASP A 73 0.80 7.36 -19.03
CA ASP A 73 0.25 7.55 -17.69
C ASP A 73 -0.36 6.24 -17.19
N LEU A 74 -0.18 5.93 -15.91
CA LEU A 74 -0.69 4.69 -15.31
C LEU A 74 -2.20 4.52 -15.53
N SER A 75 -2.95 5.60 -15.66
CA SER A 75 -4.40 5.60 -15.97
C SER A 75 -4.75 4.95 -17.31
N GLU A 76 -3.83 4.83 -18.25
CA GLU A 76 -4.06 4.14 -19.52
C GLU A 76 -4.07 2.61 -19.38
N SER A 77 -3.44 2.06 -18.35
CA SER A 77 -3.35 0.62 -18.10
C SER A 77 -4.15 0.16 -16.88
N GLN A 78 -4.58 1.08 -16.05
CA GLN A 78 -5.31 0.82 -14.80
C GLN A 78 -6.53 1.76 -14.69
N PRO A 79 -7.68 1.28 -14.20
CA PRO A 79 -7.99 -0.12 -13.83
C PRO A 79 -8.01 -1.08 -15.02
N THR A 80 -7.78 -2.35 -14.75
CA THR A 80 -7.87 -3.40 -15.79
C THR A 80 -9.31 -3.60 -16.24
N LYS A 81 -9.51 -4.22 -17.42
CA LYS A 81 -10.85 -4.55 -17.94
C LYS A 81 -11.70 -5.35 -16.93
N GLY A 82 -11.07 -6.25 -16.16
CA GLY A 82 -11.74 -7.01 -15.11
C GLY A 82 -12.21 -6.14 -13.96
N ASN A 83 -11.40 -5.17 -13.53
CA ASN A 83 -11.80 -4.19 -12.53
C ASN A 83 -12.98 -3.33 -13.00
N ILE A 84 -12.94 -2.86 -14.24
CA ILE A 84 -14.02 -2.04 -14.85
C ILE A 84 -15.31 -2.85 -14.91
N ALA A 85 -15.25 -4.11 -15.36
CA ALA A 85 -16.41 -5.00 -15.38
C ALA A 85 -16.99 -5.25 -13.98
N GLY A 86 -16.16 -5.21 -12.94
CA GLY A 86 -16.56 -5.31 -11.54
C GLY A 86 -17.07 -4.00 -10.93
N GLY A 87 -17.06 -2.90 -11.68
CA GLY A 87 -17.57 -1.59 -11.23
C GLY A 87 -16.49 -0.60 -10.76
N LEU A 88 -15.20 -0.96 -10.83
CA LEU A 88 -14.08 -0.05 -10.52
C LEU A 88 -13.62 0.60 -11.83
N THR A 89 -13.95 1.87 -12.04
CA THR A 89 -13.89 2.49 -13.36
C THR A 89 -12.76 3.50 -13.54
N THR A 90 -12.21 4.05 -12.46
CA THR A 90 -11.14 5.04 -12.50
C THR A 90 -9.93 4.65 -11.65
N ILE A 91 -8.78 5.27 -11.91
CA ILE A 91 -7.56 5.04 -11.15
C ILE A 91 -7.71 5.58 -9.71
N GLU A 92 -8.42 6.67 -9.54
CA GLU A 92 -8.70 7.27 -8.23
C GLU A 92 -9.55 6.33 -7.38
N GLU A 93 -10.61 5.74 -7.94
CA GLU A 93 -11.42 4.73 -7.24
C GLU A 93 -10.58 3.54 -6.80
N LYS A 94 -9.67 3.09 -7.67
CA LYS A 94 -8.72 2.00 -7.35
C LYS A 94 -7.80 2.39 -6.20
N ALA A 95 -7.21 3.59 -6.23
CA ALA A 95 -6.34 4.11 -5.20
C ALA A 95 -7.07 4.32 -3.86
N PHE A 96 -8.31 4.83 -3.89
CA PHE A 96 -9.15 4.92 -2.69
C PHE A 96 -9.47 3.55 -2.09
N GLY A 97 -9.71 2.54 -2.93
CA GLY A 97 -9.85 1.15 -2.48
C GLY A 97 -8.58 0.63 -1.80
N ASN A 98 -7.41 1.01 -2.31
CA ASN A 98 -6.12 0.65 -1.70
C ASN A 98 -5.92 1.33 -0.33
N LEU A 99 -6.29 2.59 -0.18
CA LEU A 99 -6.21 3.32 1.10
C LEU A 99 -7.07 2.71 2.22
N GLN A 100 -8.07 1.90 1.91
CA GLN A 100 -8.87 1.24 2.94
C GLN A 100 -8.03 0.29 3.82
N LYS A 101 -6.86 -0.16 3.35
CA LYS A 101 -5.94 -1.03 4.11
C LYS A 101 -5.40 -0.40 5.38
N ILE A 102 -5.26 0.93 5.42
CA ILE A 102 -4.64 1.65 6.54
C ILE A 102 -5.64 2.09 7.61
N GLY A 103 -6.90 1.67 7.49
CA GLY A 103 -7.94 2.02 8.45
C GLY A 103 -8.43 3.46 8.35
N LYS A 104 -9.19 3.89 9.34
CA LYS A 104 -9.83 5.21 9.38
C LYS A 104 -9.09 6.20 10.29
N THR A 105 -8.46 5.70 11.33
CA THR A 105 -7.86 6.51 12.40
C THR A 105 -6.33 6.41 12.45
N THR A 106 -5.75 5.32 11.96
CA THR A 106 -4.31 5.10 11.93
C THR A 106 -3.64 6.03 10.91
N ASN A 107 -2.61 6.75 11.33
CA ASN A 107 -1.79 7.60 10.48
C ASN A 107 -0.36 7.04 10.41
N PHE A 108 0.28 7.13 9.26
CA PHE A 108 1.65 6.66 9.15
C PHE A 108 2.64 7.69 9.74
N ILE A 109 3.68 7.16 10.42
CA ILE A 109 4.66 7.95 11.17
C ILE A 109 5.94 8.21 10.39
N ASP A 110 6.25 7.38 9.40
CA ASP A 110 7.41 7.54 8.53
C ASP A 110 7.24 6.79 7.21
N VAL A 111 8.17 7.03 6.30
CA VAL A 111 8.30 6.35 5.00
C VAL A 111 9.62 5.58 5.00
N LEU A 112 9.58 4.34 4.58
CA LEU A 112 10.74 3.45 4.50
C LEU A 112 11.17 3.29 3.04
N GLU A 113 12.46 3.28 2.81
CA GLU A 113 13.04 2.79 1.57
C GLU A 113 12.79 1.28 1.42
N PRO A 114 12.95 0.69 0.21
CA PRO A 114 12.82 -0.75 0.03
C PRO A 114 13.69 -1.55 1.01
N ALA A 115 13.07 -2.44 1.80
CA ALA A 115 13.72 -3.26 2.82
C ALA A 115 14.35 -2.51 4.01
N GLU A 116 14.05 -1.23 4.18
CA GLU A 116 14.53 -0.46 5.34
C GLU A 116 13.78 -0.87 6.62
N GLU A 117 14.52 -1.13 7.69
CA GLU A 117 13.95 -1.44 9.01
C GLU A 117 13.28 -0.20 9.64
N PRO A 118 12.12 -0.35 10.28
CA PRO A 118 11.48 0.74 11.00
C PRO A 118 12.28 1.10 12.28
N THR A 119 12.70 2.35 12.39
CA THR A 119 13.56 2.83 13.51
C THR A 119 12.86 3.83 14.44
N ARG A 120 11.67 4.31 14.12
CA ARG A 120 10.95 5.30 14.93
C ARG A 120 10.00 4.70 15.97
N GLY A 121 10.11 3.39 16.22
CA GLY A 121 9.26 2.67 17.16
C GLY A 121 7.94 2.19 16.57
N PRO A 122 7.01 1.71 17.41
CA PRO A 122 5.72 1.20 16.96
C PRO A 122 4.87 2.26 16.24
N GLY A 123 4.07 1.81 15.30
CA GLY A 123 3.17 2.63 14.49
C GLY A 123 3.11 2.16 13.04
N LEU A 124 2.36 2.85 12.22
CA LEU A 124 2.21 2.55 10.81
C LEU A 124 3.32 3.22 9.99
N TYR A 125 3.92 2.48 9.08
CA TYR A 125 4.91 2.93 8.11
C TYR A 125 4.39 2.75 6.69
N PHE A 126 4.77 3.64 5.79
CA PHE A 126 4.70 3.38 4.36
C PHE A 126 6.07 2.91 3.88
N MET A 127 6.13 1.83 3.10
CA MET A 127 7.38 1.39 2.44
C MET A 127 7.25 1.58 0.94
N ASP A 128 8.27 2.19 0.33
CA ASP A 128 8.36 2.24 -1.12
C ASP A 128 8.53 0.85 -1.68
N THR A 129 7.49 0.35 -2.32
CA THR A 129 7.51 -0.95 -3.00
C THR A 129 6.75 -0.89 -4.31
N SER A 130 7.11 -1.75 -5.24
CA SER A 130 6.27 -1.98 -6.41
C SER A 130 4.96 -2.69 -6.03
N SER A 131 4.00 -2.72 -6.94
CA SER A 131 2.77 -3.52 -6.82
C SER A 131 2.96 -4.99 -7.25
N ALA A 132 4.18 -5.39 -7.62
CA ALA A 132 4.54 -6.78 -7.84
C ALA A 132 4.55 -7.52 -6.48
N ALA A 133 3.55 -8.36 -6.24
CA ALA A 133 3.28 -8.94 -4.93
C ALA A 133 4.48 -9.67 -4.31
N ALA A 134 5.22 -10.45 -5.10
CA ALA A 134 6.40 -11.17 -4.61
C ALA A 134 7.50 -10.22 -4.12
N GLU A 135 7.71 -9.11 -4.82
CA GLU A 135 8.68 -8.08 -4.45
C GLU A 135 8.24 -7.34 -3.18
N CYS A 136 7.01 -6.81 -3.16
CA CYS A 136 6.47 -6.11 -2.00
C CYS A 136 6.56 -6.93 -0.72
N VAL A 137 6.10 -8.18 -0.76
CA VAL A 137 6.17 -9.11 0.39
C VAL A 137 7.61 -9.36 0.83
N THR A 138 8.53 -9.57 -0.14
CA THR A 138 9.94 -9.84 0.18
C THR A 138 10.63 -8.63 0.80
N LEU A 139 10.37 -7.43 0.32
CA LEU A 139 10.95 -6.20 0.88
C LEU A 139 10.45 -5.93 2.30
N GLN A 140 9.18 -6.15 2.57
CA GLN A 140 8.62 -6.00 3.91
C GLN A 140 9.17 -7.08 4.87
N ALA A 141 9.30 -8.32 4.42
CA ALA A 141 9.95 -9.39 5.20
C ALA A 141 11.42 -9.07 5.51
N ALA A 142 12.17 -8.53 4.54
CA ALA A 142 13.57 -8.13 4.71
C ALA A 142 13.71 -6.97 5.71
N ALA A 143 12.74 -6.08 5.79
CA ALA A 143 12.67 -5.01 6.79
C ALA A 143 12.31 -5.48 8.22
N GLY A 144 12.05 -6.78 8.41
CA GLY A 144 11.76 -7.37 9.71
C GLY A 144 10.28 -7.48 10.08
N PHE A 145 9.35 -7.16 9.17
CA PHE A 145 7.94 -7.45 9.38
C PHE A 145 7.71 -8.96 9.32
N THR A 146 6.97 -9.50 10.29
CA THR A 146 6.93 -10.93 10.56
C THR A 146 5.67 -11.64 10.08
N VAL A 147 4.67 -10.90 9.64
CA VAL A 147 3.39 -11.41 9.11
C VAL A 147 2.90 -10.47 8.03
N HIS A 148 2.55 -11.00 6.87
CA HIS A 148 1.94 -10.24 5.79
C HIS A 148 0.45 -10.56 5.69
N LEU A 149 -0.40 -9.54 5.80
CA LEU A 149 -1.82 -9.63 5.52
C LEU A 149 -2.05 -9.29 4.04
N PHE A 150 -2.49 -10.25 3.27
CA PHE A 150 -2.64 -10.12 1.82
C PHE A 150 -4.12 -10.11 1.43
N PRO A 151 -4.76 -8.92 1.39
CA PRO A 151 -6.14 -8.84 0.94
C PRO A 151 -6.23 -9.14 -0.56
N THR A 152 -7.11 -10.05 -0.94
CA THR A 152 -7.31 -10.46 -2.33
C THR A 152 -8.76 -10.86 -2.59
N GLY A 153 -9.26 -10.53 -3.78
CA GLY A 153 -10.61 -10.90 -4.20
C GLY A 153 -10.70 -12.24 -4.92
N GLN A 154 -9.58 -12.70 -5.50
CA GLN A 154 -9.54 -13.90 -6.36
C GLN A 154 -8.63 -14.99 -5.78
N GLY A 155 -8.01 -14.74 -4.65
CA GLY A 155 -6.89 -15.52 -4.16
C GLY A 155 -5.57 -15.12 -4.83
N ASN A 156 -4.47 -15.55 -4.23
CA ASN A 156 -3.14 -15.33 -4.76
C ASN A 156 -2.20 -16.45 -4.27
N VAL A 157 -1.27 -16.87 -5.12
CA VAL A 157 -0.34 -17.97 -4.81
C VAL A 157 0.96 -17.49 -4.15
N ILE A 158 1.20 -16.18 -4.12
CA ILE A 158 2.43 -15.62 -3.56
C ILE A 158 2.52 -15.93 -2.07
N GLY A 159 3.62 -16.52 -1.69
CA GLY A 159 4.05 -16.74 -0.32
C GLY A 159 5.46 -16.17 -0.12
N ASN A 160 5.98 -16.32 1.08
CA ASN A 160 7.35 -15.93 1.41
C ASN A 160 7.98 -17.02 2.31
N PRO A 161 9.28 -17.37 2.14
CA PRO A 161 9.91 -18.42 2.92
C PRO A 161 10.21 -18.04 4.38
N ILE A 162 10.21 -16.76 4.72
CA ILE A 162 10.58 -16.27 6.05
C ILE A 162 9.42 -15.63 6.82
N GLU A 163 8.30 -15.34 6.18
CA GLU A 163 7.11 -14.83 6.86
C GLU A 163 5.83 -15.51 6.33
N PRO A 164 4.82 -15.73 7.18
CA PRO A 164 3.51 -16.18 6.72
C PRO A 164 2.79 -15.06 5.94
N VAL A 165 2.25 -15.41 4.77
CA VAL A 165 1.44 -14.53 3.92
C VAL A 165 -0.01 -14.99 3.99
N ILE A 166 -0.80 -14.32 4.82
CA ILE A 166 -2.19 -14.67 5.12
C ILE A 166 -3.11 -14.02 4.08
N LYS A 167 -3.81 -14.84 3.31
CA LYS A 167 -4.80 -14.37 2.33
C LYS A 167 -6.14 -14.10 3.03
N LEU A 168 -6.72 -12.94 2.69
CA LEU A 168 -7.98 -12.44 3.26
C LEU A 168 -8.98 -12.09 2.17
#